data_e6dd504b10921da039ecd6e7b41fd71b
#
_entry.id   e6dd504b10921da039ecd6e7b41fd71b
#
_cell.length_a   1.000
_cell.length_b   1.000
_cell.length_c   1.000
_cell.angle_alpha   90.00
_cell.angle_beta   90.00
_cell.angle_gamma   90.00
#
_symmetry.space_group_name_H-M   'P 1'
#
loop_
_entity.id
_entity.type
_entity.pdbx_description
1 polymer ?
#
loop_
_entity_poly.entity_id
_entity_poly.type
_entity_poly.pdbx_seq_one_letter_code
_entity_poly.pdbx_strand_id
1 'polypeptide(L)' 'MKEAPILKKISEFKDNSLLIVDDDNPFRERLSRAMEKKGFNVSQAESVKLGIESVKAKKPAFAVVDLRLNDGN' A
#
# COMPACT_ATOMS: atom_id res chain seq x y z
N MET A 1 29.63 2.68 2.81
CA MET A 1 29.04 2.71 3.09
C MET A 1 28.43 2.11 3.41
N LYS A 2 27.97 2.31 3.49
CA LYS A 2 27.37 1.84 3.77
C LYS A 2 26.24 1.72 3.79
N GLU A 3 26.16 0.98 3.74
CA GLU A 3 25.02 0.81 3.57
C GLU A 3 24.11 0.93 4.41
N ALA A 4 23.13 1.12 3.99
CA ALA A 4 22.19 1.50 4.94
C ALA A 4 21.82 0.30 5.75
N PRO A 5 22.17 0.33 6.99
CA PRO A 5 21.87 -0.82 7.84
C PRO A 5 20.39 -1.03 8.03
N ILE A 6 19.60 -0.05 7.64
CA ILE A 6 18.16 -0.16 7.81
C ILE A 6 17.49 -0.91 6.67
N LEU A 7 18.27 -1.47 5.77
CA LEU A 7 17.68 -2.16 4.63
C LEU A 7 17.27 -3.58 5.02
N LYS A 8 16.37 -3.65 5.93
CA LYS A 8 15.81 -4.94 6.28
C LYS A 8 14.89 -5.42 5.17
N LYS A 9 14.78 -6.71 5.03
CA LYS A 9 13.78 -7.27 4.14
C LYS A 9 12.41 -7.00 4.75
N ILE A 10 11.46 -6.74 3.90
CA ILE A 10 10.11 -6.45 4.37
C ILE A 10 9.55 -7.61 5.20
N SER A 11 9.89 -8.83 4.82
CA SER A 11 9.40 -10.00 5.54
C SER A 11 9.93 -10.08 6.97
N GLU A 12 10.94 -9.28 7.30
CA GLU A 12 11.47 -9.26 8.66
C GLU A 12 10.67 -8.37 9.60
N PHE A 13 9.76 -7.56 9.07
CA PHE A 13 8.89 -6.79 9.92
C PHE A 13 7.80 -7.69 10.48
N LYS A 14 7.41 -7.43 11.72
CA LYS A 14 6.33 -8.19 12.32
C LYS A 14 5.03 -8.01 11.57
N ASP A 15 4.77 -6.81 11.11
CA ASP A 15 3.55 -6.49 10.40
C ASP A 15 3.96 -5.86 9.08
N ASN A 16 3.74 -6.59 8.01
CA ASN A 16 4.06 -6.12 6.68
C ASN A 16 2.81 -5.84 5.87
N SER A 17 1.70 -5.56 6.53
CA SER A 17 0.47 -5.25 5.84
C SER A 17 0.57 -3.88 5.18
N LEU A 18 0.12 -3.79 3.95
CA LEU A 18 0.18 -2.57 3.16
C LEU A 18 -1.16 -2.37 2.48
N LEU A 19 -1.73 -1.19 2.67
CA LEU A 19 -2.95 -0.82 1.97
C LEU A 19 -2.59 0.15 0.85
N ILE A 20 -3.07 -0.12 -0.35
CA ILE A 20 -2.87 0.76 -1.50
C ILE A 20 -4.24 1.30 -1.92
N VAL A 21 -4.38 2.62 -1.89
CA VAL A 21 -5.61 3.30 -2.27
C VAL A 21 -5.33 4.09 -3.53
N ASP A 22 -6.02 3.75 -4.62
CA ASP A 22 -5.80 4.39 -5.91
C ASP A 22 -6.98 4.04 -6.80
N ASP A 23 -7.56 5.03 -7.47
CA ASP A 23 -8.71 4.78 -8.33
C ASP A 23 -8.31 4.27 -9.72
N ASP A 24 -7.04 4.26 -10.03
CA ASP A 24 -6.53 3.73 -11.30
C ASP A 24 -6.32 2.23 -11.14
N ASN A 25 -7.29 1.45 -11.60
CA ASN A 25 -7.27 0.01 -11.38
C ASN A 25 -6.02 -0.66 -11.95
N PRO A 26 -5.65 -0.44 -13.21
CA PRO A 26 -4.45 -1.10 -13.74
C PRO A 26 -3.19 -0.73 -12.98
N PHE A 27 -3.03 0.54 -12.65
CA PHE A 27 -1.85 0.98 -11.91
C PHE A 27 -1.84 0.37 -10.52
N ARG A 28 -2.98 0.44 -9.83
CA ARG A 28 -3.07 -0.10 -8.46
C ARG A 28 -2.73 -1.59 -8.44
N GLU A 29 -3.20 -2.32 -9.44
CA GLU A 29 -2.94 -3.76 -9.49
C GLU A 29 -1.47 -4.06 -9.78
N ARG A 30 -0.86 -3.28 -10.67
CA ARG A 30 0.57 -3.47 -10.95
C ARG A 30 1.41 -3.16 -9.73
N LEU A 31 1.07 -2.07 -9.05
CA LEU A 31 1.81 -1.68 -7.86
C LEU A 31 1.65 -2.72 -6.77
N SER A 32 0.44 -3.24 -6.62
CA SER A 32 0.18 -4.27 -5.61
C SER A 32 1.03 -5.50 -5.86
N ARG A 33 1.11 -5.95 -7.10
CA ARG A 33 1.93 -7.12 -7.41
C ARG A 33 3.41 -6.85 -7.16
N ALA A 34 3.87 -5.63 -7.48
CA ALA A 34 5.25 -5.27 -7.23
C ALA A 34 5.56 -5.27 -5.74
N MET A 35 4.63 -4.76 -4.95
CA MET A 35 4.82 -4.72 -3.50
C MET A 35 4.77 -6.12 -2.89
N GLU A 36 3.90 -6.98 -3.41
CA GLU A 36 3.85 -8.36 -2.93
C GLU A 36 5.18 -9.06 -3.17
N LYS A 37 5.80 -8.78 -4.31
CA LYS A 37 7.10 -9.37 -4.60
C LYS A 37 8.17 -8.90 -3.63
N LYS A 38 7.98 -7.74 -3.05
CA LYS A 38 8.92 -7.21 -2.07
C LYS A 38 8.62 -7.70 -0.65
N GLY A 39 7.57 -8.48 -0.48
CA GLY A 39 7.26 -9.09 0.80
C GLY A 39 6.10 -8.47 1.55
N PHE A 40 5.42 -7.48 0.95
CA PHE A 40 4.25 -6.90 1.61
C PHE A 40 3.04 -7.80 1.45
N ASN A 41 2.19 -7.75 2.46
CA ASN A 41 0.87 -8.36 2.40
C ASN A 41 -0.10 -7.24 2.03
N VAL A 42 -0.54 -7.23 0.77
CA VAL A 42 -1.19 -6.06 0.18
C VAL A 42 -2.70 -6.19 0.20
N SER A 43 -3.34 -5.10 0.61
CA SER A 43 -4.78 -4.90 0.43
C SER A 43 -4.96 -3.71 -0.50
N GLN A 44 -6.06 -3.70 -1.25
CA GLN A 44 -6.31 -2.65 -2.22
C GLN A 44 -7.66 -2.01 -1.97
N ALA A 45 -7.74 -0.73 -2.26
CA ALA A 45 -9.00 0.00 -2.25
C ALA A 45 -9.02 0.96 -3.43
N GLU A 46 -10.14 1.03 -4.12
CA GLU A 46 -10.23 1.87 -5.31
C GLU A 46 -10.72 3.27 -5.01
N SER A 47 -11.04 3.56 -3.77
CA SER A 47 -11.51 4.89 -3.37
C SER A 47 -11.10 5.17 -1.95
N VAL A 48 -11.13 6.45 -1.59
CA VAL A 48 -10.85 6.85 -0.21
C VAL A 48 -11.85 6.24 0.74
N LYS A 49 -13.12 6.20 0.34
CA LYS A 49 -14.16 5.62 1.18
C LYS A 49 -13.84 4.17 1.51
N LEU A 50 -13.52 3.38 0.47
CA LEU A 50 -13.19 1.99 0.69
C LEU A 50 -11.89 1.83 1.47
N GLY A 51 -10.95 2.74 1.26
CA GLY A 51 -9.72 2.73 2.02
C GLY A 51 -9.97 2.94 3.51
N ILE A 52 -10.84 3.88 3.83
CA ILE A 52 -11.19 4.14 5.22
C ILE A 52 -11.85 2.93 5.85
N GLU A 53 -12.76 2.29 5.11
CA GLU A 53 -13.42 1.09 5.60
C GLU A 53 -12.41 -0.02 5.85
N SER A 54 -11.44 -0.15 4.96
CA SER A 54 -10.39 -1.14 5.12
C SER A 54 -9.58 -0.90 6.38
N VAL A 55 -9.22 0.36 6.63
CA VAL A 55 -8.45 0.72 7.82
C VAL A 55 -9.25 0.45 9.10
N LYS A 56 -10.55 0.74 9.05
CA LYS A 56 -11.39 0.47 10.21
C LYS A 56 -11.49 -1.02 10.51
N ALA A 57 -11.51 -1.83 9.45
CA ALA A 57 -11.58 -3.26 9.64
C ALA A 57 -10.27 -3.82 10.17
N LYS A 58 -9.16 -3.33 9.65
CA LYS A 58 -7.85 -3.76 10.09
C LYS A 58 -6.84 -2.68 9.74
N LYS A 59 -6.22 -2.10 10.73
CA LYS A 59 -5.25 -1.04 10.53
C LYS A 59 -3.97 -1.59 9.89
N PRO A 60 -3.58 -1.08 8.73
CA PRO A 60 -2.36 -1.56 8.08
C PRO A 60 -1.12 -0.94 8.72
N ALA A 61 0.01 -1.61 8.58
CA ALA A 61 1.28 -1.06 9.05
C ALA A 61 1.77 0.04 8.10
N PHE A 62 1.44 -0.08 6.81
CA PHE A 62 1.89 0.86 5.78
C PHE A 62 0.72 1.19 4.87
N ALA A 63 0.76 2.38 4.28
CA ALA A 63 -0.28 2.76 3.33
C ALA A 63 0.31 3.63 2.24
N VAL A 64 -0.16 3.41 1.02
CA VAL A 64 0.14 4.27 -0.13
C VAL A 64 -1.21 4.78 -0.62
N VAL A 65 -1.38 6.10 -0.62
CA VAL A 65 -2.64 6.71 -1.00
C VAL A 65 -2.38 7.70 -2.11
N ASP A 66 -2.96 7.44 -3.27
CA ASP A 66 -2.86 8.35 -4.40
C ASP A 66 -4.18 9.10 -4.54
N LEU A 67 -4.13 10.34 -4.16
CA LEU A 67 -5.32 11.19 -4.17
C LEU A 67 -5.28 12.10 -5.37
N ARG A 68 -5.23 11.54 -6.53
CA ARG A 68 -5.33 12.36 -7.71
C ARG A 68 -6.75 12.87 -7.81
N LEU A 69 -6.89 14.11 -7.47
CA LEU A 69 -8.20 14.73 -7.44
C LEU A 69 -8.49 15.30 -8.81
N ASN A 70 -8.82 14.42 -9.69
CA ASN A 70 -9.13 14.87 -11.03
C ASN A 70 -10.61 15.10 -11.20
N ASP A 71 -11.29 14.97 -10.18
CA ASP A 71 -12.69 15.19 -10.22
C ASP A 71 -12.99 16.57 -9.83
N GLY A 72 -12.35 17.14 -10.12
CA GLY A 72 -12.65 18.20 -9.67
C GLY A 72 -11.89 18.91 -9.01
N ASN A 73 -11.97 18.47 -9.55
CA ASN A 73 -11.58 18.84 -9.16
C ASN A 73 -11.30 18.86 -9.56
#